data_ff9959e827c0200f7deb119e22018801
#
_entry.id   ff9959e827c0200f7deb119e22018801
#
_cell.length_a   1.000
_cell.length_b   1.000
_cell.length_c   1.000
_cell.angle_alpha   90.00
_cell.angle_beta   90.00
_cell.angle_gamma   90.00
#
_symmetry.space_group_name_H-M   'P 1'
#
loop_
_entity.id
_entity.type
_entity.pdbx_description
1 polymer ?
#
loop_
_entity_poly.entity_id
_entity_poly.type
_entity_poly.pdbx_seq_one_letter_code
_entity_poly.pdbx_strand_id
1 'polypeptide(L)' 'DKLDRFVERAIGADIILKLDKDHELGNKVATINLHIPGDDLVAESRGKSFEEAVDLSIEALKRQIDKYKGRLEK' A
#
# COMPACT_ATOMS: atom_id res chain seq x y z
N ASP A 1 -16.69 2.90 -0.26
CA ASP A 1 -15.44 3.02 0.49
C ASP A 1 -14.55 4.08 -0.13
N LYS A 2 -13.96 4.91 0.72
CA LYS A 2 -13.09 6.01 0.24
C LYS A 2 -11.87 5.50 -0.52
N LEU A 3 -11.34 4.36 -0.11
CA LEU A 3 -10.19 3.76 -0.78
C LEU A 3 -10.55 3.33 -2.21
N ASP A 4 -11.72 2.72 -2.39
CA ASP A 4 -12.16 2.27 -3.69
C ASP A 4 -12.31 3.42 -4.66
N ARG A 5 -12.89 4.53 -4.21
CA ARG A 5 -13.04 5.72 -5.05
C ARG A 5 -11.71 6.33 -5.43
N PHE A 6 -10.76 6.31 -4.50
CA PHE A 6 -9.43 6.84 -4.76
C PHE A 6 -8.70 5.97 -5.78
N VAL A 7 -8.81 4.65 -5.63
CA VAL A 7 -8.18 3.69 -6.54
C VAL A 7 -8.76 3.83 -7.95
N GLU A 8 -10.05 4.09 -8.08
CA GLU A 8 -10.67 4.30 -9.40
C GLU A 8 -10.08 5.48 -10.16
N ARG A 9 -9.54 6.48 -9.45
CA ARG A 9 -8.91 7.65 -10.06
C ARG A 9 -7.43 7.44 -10.32
N ALA A 10 -6.87 6.35 -9.81
CA ALA A 10 -5.46 6.06 -10.00
C ALA A 10 -5.18 5.67 -11.44
N ILE A 11 -3.97 6.01 -11.90
CA ILE A 11 -3.50 5.62 -13.23
C ILE A 11 -3.21 4.12 -13.26
N GLY A 12 -2.75 3.57 -12.15
CA GLY A 12 -2.48 2.15 -12.03
C GLY A 12 -2.00 1.80 -10.64
N ALA A 13 -1.94 0.52 -10.36
CA ALA A 13 -1.43 0.02 -9.09
C ALA A 13 -0.64 -1.26 -9.33
N ASP A 14 0.51 -1.38 -8.67
CA ASP A 14 1.34 -2.58 -8.71
C ASP A 14 1.40 -3.18 -7.32
N ILE A 15 1.22 -4.49 -7.24
CA ILE A 15 1.37 -5.23 -5.99
C ILE A 15 2.49 -6.24 -6.19
N ILE A 16 3.51 -6.15 -5.34
CA ILE A 16 4.67 -7.03 -5.39
C ILE A 16 4.70 -7.86 -4.12
N LEU A 17 4.74 -9.17 -4.28
CA LEU A 17 4.85 -10.09 -3.15
C LEU A 17 6.24 -10.73 -3.18
N LYS A 18 6.92 -10.70 -2.04
CA LYS A 18 8.25 -11.26 -1.90
C LYS A 18 8.32 -12.17 -0.69
N LEU A 19 9.16 -13.18 -0.79
CA LEU A 19 9.50 -14.03 0.35
C LEU A 19 10.89 -13.65 0.81
N ASP A 20 11.00 -13.15 2.05
CA ASP A 20 12.28 -12.79 2.65
C ASP A 20 12.76 -13.96 3.52
N LYS A 21 13.66 -14.76 2.98
CA LYS A 21 14.16 -15.97 3.65
C LYS A 21 15.02 -15.69 4.87
N ASP A 22 15.49 -14.48 5.03
CA ASP A 22 16.36 -14.12 6.14
C ASP A 22 15.59 -13.86 7.44
N HIS A 23 14.25 -13.85 7.38
CA HIS A 23 13.39 -13.64 8.54
C HIS A 23 12.54 -14.87 8.81
N GLU A 24 12.58 -15.37 10.03
CA GLU A 24 11.73 -16.50 10.44
C GLU A 24 10.28 -16.08 10.65
N LEU A 25 10.09 -14.90 11.23
CA LEU A 25 8.77 -14.32 11.46
C LEU A 25 8.62 -13.10 10.57
N GLY A 26 7.46 -13.01 9.93
CA GLY A 26 7.22 -11.88 9.04
C GLY A 26 8.04 -11.95 7.78
N ASN A 27 8.22 -13.16 7.23
CA ASN A 27 9.01 -13.35 6.02
C ASN A 27 8.24 -13.09 4.72
N LYS A 28 6.95 -12.84 4.82
CA LYS A 28 6.12 -12.48 3.65
C LYS A 28 6.04 -10.97 3.56
N VAL A 29 6.50 -10.43 2.44
CA VAL A 29 6.54 -8.98 2.21
C VAL A 29 5.59 -8.62 1.09
N ALA A 30 4.77 -7.60 1.31
CA ALA A 30 3.89 -7.05 0.28
C ALA A 30 4.21 -5.57 0.09
N THR A 31 4.38 -5.16 -1.16
CA THR A 31 4.61 -3.78 -1.53
C THR A 31 3.48 -3.36 -2.48
N ILE A 32 2.81 -2.27 -2.17
CA ILE A 32 1.77 -1.72 -3.02
C ILE A 32 2.24 -0.35 -3.50
N ASN A 33 2.31 -0.20 -4.81
CA ASN A 33 2.67 1.06 -5.45
C ASN A 33 1.45 1.57 -6.20
N LEU A 34 0.88 2.68 -5.73
CA LEU A 34 -0.32 3.27 -6.31
C LEU A 34 0.08 4.51 -7.11
N HIS A 35 -0.16 4.48 -8.42
CA HIS A 35 0.14 5.59 -9.31
C HIS A 35 -1.07 6.50 -9.43
N ILE A 36 -0.90 7.75 -8.99
CA ILE A 36 -1.97 8.76 -9.06
C ILE A 36 -1.45 9.96 -9.87
N PRO A 37 -2.35 10.78 -10.41
CA PRO A 37 -1.91 11.96 -11.15
C PRO A 37 -1.04 12.88 -10.29
N GLY A 38 0.19 13.09 -10.73
CA GLY A 38 1.13 13.98 -10.06
C GLY A 38 1.97 13.38 -8.96
N ASP A 39 1.73 12.12 -8.58
CA ASP A 39 2.49 11.50 -7.50
C ASP A 39 2.36 9.98 -7.52
N ASP A 40 3.19 9.32 -6.72
CA ASP A 40 3.10 7.89 -6.47
C ASP A 40 3.06 7.65 -4.96
N LEU A 41 2.20 6.74 -4.53
CA LEU A 41 2.13 6.33 -3.13
C LEU A 41 2.60 4.89 -3.02
N VAL A 42 3.54 4.65 -2.11
CA VAL A 42 4.12 3.32 -1.90
C VAL A 42 3.94 2.92 -0.45
N ALA A 43 3.47 1.70 -0.24
CA ALA A 43 3.37 1.12 1.10
C ALA A 43 3.94 -0.30 1.07
N GLU A 44 4.74 -0.63 2.06
CA GLU A 44 5.34 -1.94 2.22
C GLU A 44 5.13 -2.43 3.64
N SER A 45 4.78 -3.69 3.78
CA SER A 45 4.61 -4.30 5.10
C SER A 45 4.98 -5.76 5.06
N ARG A 46 5.27 -6.32 6.22
CA ARG A 46 5.64 -7.72 6.41
C ARG A 46 4.60 -8.41 7.27
N GLY A 47 4.41 -9.69 7.05
CA GLY A 47 3.49 -10.50 7.85
C GLY A 47 3.89 -11.96 7.83
N LYS A 48 3.18 -12.75 8.60
CA LYS A 48 3.36 -14.20 8.64
C LYS A 48 2.76 -14.88 7.42
N SER A 49 1.84 -14.20 6.75
CA SER A 49 1.26 -14.67 5.50
C SER A 49 1.20 -13.49 4.53
N PHE A 50 1.02 -13.79 3.24
CA PHE A 50 0.85 -12.74 2.25
C PHE A 50 -0.44 -11.94 2.49
N GLU A 51 -1.51 -12.61 2.94
CA GLU A 51 -2.74 -11.93 3.31
C GLU A 51 -2.51 -10.86 4.37
N GLU A 52 -1.80 -11.23 5.44
CA GLU A 52 -1.48 -10.30 6.51
C GLU A 52 -0.63 -9.15 5.99
N ALA A 53 0.39 -9.46 5.19
CA ALA A 53 1.28 -8.43 4.64
C ALA A 53 0.51 -7.46 3.74
N VAL A 54 -0.41 -7.97 2.91
CA VAL A 54 -1.23 -7.13 2.04
C VAL A 54 -2.17 -6.25 2.87
N ASP A 55 -2.81 -6.81 3.88
CA ASP A 55 -3.71 -6.05 4.76
C ASP A 55 -2.98 -4.91 5.46
N LEU A 56 -1.78 -5.18 5.97
CA LEU A 56 -0.96 -4.16 6.62
C LEU A 56 -0.51 -3.09 5.64
N SER A 57 -0.19 -3.49 4.40
CA SER A 57 0.20 -2.55 3.36
C SER A 57 -0.97 -1.65 2.96
N ILE A 58 -2.18 -2.20 2.90
CA ILE A 58 -3.38 -1.42 2.62
C ILE A 58 -3.64 -0.41 3.73
N GLU A 59 -3.46 -0.81 4.97
CA GLU A 59 -3.60 0.10 6.11
C GLU A 59 -2.62 1.27 6.03
N ALA A 60 -1.36 0.96 5.71
CA ALA A 60 -0.34 2.00 5.55
C ALA A 60 -0.68 2.93 4.38
N LEU A 61 -1.18 2.36 3.29
CA LEU A 61 -1.56 3.13 2.12
C LEU A 61 -2.72 4.08 2.43
N LYS A 62 -3.71 3.62 3.21
CA LYS A 62 -4.82 4.47 3.64
C LYS A 62 -4.34 5.68 4.41
N ARG A 63 -3.35 5.50 5.28
CA ARG A 63 -2.77 6.61 6.04
C ARG A 63 -2.10 7.62 5.12
N GLN A 64 -1.40 7.14 4.10
CA GLN A 64 -0.76 8.02 3.13
C GLN A 64 -1.80 8.79 2.32
N ILE A 65 -2.89 8.13 1.93
CA ILE A 65 -3.98 8.76 1.20
C ILE A 65 -4.61 9.89 2.05
N ASP A 66 -4.83 9.64 3.32
CA ASP A 66 -5.41 10.64 4.22
C ASP A 66 -4.49 11.86 4.34
N LYS A 67 -3.19 11.64 4.46
CA LYS A 67 -2.22 12.74 4.49
C LYS A 67 -2.21 13.53 3.19
N TYR A 68 -2.26 12.82 2.08
CA TYR A 68 -2.28 13.44 0.75
C TYR A 68 -3.50 14.31 0.57
N LYS A 69 -4.67 13.82 0.97
CA LYS A 69 -5.91 14.60 0.92
C LYS A 69 -5.87 15.82 1.81
N GLY A 70 -5.29 15.68 3.00
CA GLY A 70 -5.14 16.80 3.90
C GLY A 70 -4.32 17.93 3.30
N ARG A 71 -3.30 17.61 2.53
CA ARG A 71 -2.50 18.61 1.83
C ARG A 71 -3.29 19.32 0.74
N LEU A 72 -4.11 18.56 0.02
CA LEU A 72 -4.90 19.12 -1.06
C LEU A 72 -6.03 20.03 -0.58
N GLU A 73 -6.54 19.79 0.61
CA GLU A 73 -7.64 20.55 1.19
C GLU A 73 -7.23 21.85 1.86
N LYS A 74 -5.95 22.11 1.94
CA LYS A 74 -5.47 23.36 2.54
C LYS A 74 -5.57 24.52 1.54
#